data_2d4f2a224be8d4398cb53e13050e5696
#
_entry.id   2d4f2a224be8d4398cb53e13050e5696
#
_cell.length_a   1.000
_cell.length_b   1.000
_cell.length_c   1.000
_cell.angle_alpha   90.00
_cell.angle_beta   90.00
_cell.angle_gamma   90.00
#
_symmetry.space_group_name_H-M   'P 1'
#
loop_
_entity.id
_entity.type
_entity.pdbx_description
1 polymer ?
#
loop_
_entity_poly.entity_id
_entity_poly.type
_entity_poly.pdbx_seq_one_letter_code
_entity_poly.pdbx_strand_id
1 'polypeptide(L)'
;MSEDRVTNIVVAGLGGQGVLKASGIVSDAAFRAGFDVKQSELHGMSQRGGSVSSDVRFGREVFSPMVPTGEADFLVVVAPDQIEVNRHQLRTGGVLIGPDAVDGKKLTNKKSFNVALLGVLSRHLDLAETVWLEAIRAAFPEKLHAANLEAFALGRKGV
;
A
#
# COMPACT_ATOMS: atom_id res chain seq x y z
N MET A 1 20.01 5.28 8.78
CA MET A 1 18.70 5.21 9.42
C MET A 1 18.78 4.50 10.73
N SER A 2 18.07 4.98 11.72
CA SER A 2 18.00 4.31 13.02
C SER A 2 17.25 2.99 12.88
N GLU A 3 17.76 1.93 13.48
CA GLU A 3 17.09 0.63 13.52
C GLU A 3 15.73 0.69 14.23
N ASP A 4 15.55 1.72 15.06
CA ASP A 4 14.34 1.90 15.85
C ASP A 4 13.28 2.72 15.11
N ARG A 5 13.57 3.14 13.87
CA ARG A 5 12.62 3.95 13.11
C ARG A 5 11.44 3.12 12.64
N VAL A 6 10.24 3.67 12.84
CA VAL A 6 9.00 3.08 12.31
C VAL A 6 8.76 3.63 10.91
N THR A 7 8.47 2.74 9.96
CA THR A 7 8.05 3.13 8.62
C THR A 7 6.54 3.32 8.65
N ASN A 8 6.08 4.48 8.19
CA ASN A 8 4.66 4.85 8.21
C ASN A 8 4.13 4.93 6.78
N ILE A 9 3.09 4.17 6.50
CA ILE A 9 2.48 4.10 5.16
C ILE A 9 0.98 4.34 5.30
N VAL A 10 0.44 5.22 4.46
CA VAL A 10 -1.01 5.42 4.33
C VAL A 10 -1.42 4.96 2.93
N VAL A 11 -2.39 4.06 2.86
CA VAL A 11 -3.00 3.63 1.59
C VAL A 11 -4.40 4.22 1.55
N ALA A 12 -4.74 4.93 0.49
CA ALA A 12 -6.01 5.63 0.38
C ALA A 12 -6.66 5.44 -0.98
N GLY A 13 -7.97 5.56 -1.02
CA GLY A 13 -8.76 5.43 -2.25
C GLY A 13 -10.24 5.49 -1.94
N LEU A 14 -11.03 4.87 -2.78
CA LEU A 14 -12.48 4.78 -2.63
C LEU A 14 -12.89 3.36 -2.29
N GLY A 15 -14.06 3.21 -1.69
CA GLY A 15 -14.63 1.90 -1.41
C GLY A 15 -14.73 1.06 -2.67
N GLY A 16 -14.34 -0.20 -2.59
CA GLY A 16 -14.34 -1.11 -3.74
C GLY A 16 -13.05 -1.12 -4.56
N GLN A 17 -12.09 -0.26 -4.26
CA GLN A 17 -10.82 -0.21 -4.99
C GLN A 17 -9.71 -1.09 -4.40
N GLY A 18 -10.01 -1.85 -3.39
CA GLY A 18 -9.03 -2.76 -2.80
C GLY A 18 -8.00 -2.10 -1.90
N VAL A 19 -8.36 -0.98 -1.27
CA VAL A 19 -7.48 -0.25 -0.34
C VAL A 19 -7.08 -1.15 0.84
N LEU A 20 -8.06 -1.81 1.46
CA LEU A 20 -7.79 -2.68 2.61
C LEU A 20 -7.01 -3.92 2.20
N LYS A 21 -7.28 -4.45 1.02
CA LYS A 21 -6.51 -5.57 0.49
C LYS A 21 -5.05 -5.17 0.28
N ALA A 22 -4.83 -4.00 -0.30
CA ALA A 22 -3.47 -3.50 -0.54
C ALA A 22 -2.71 -3.29 0.78
N SER A 23 -3.34 -2.63 1.76
CA SER A 23 -2.68 -2.41 3.05
C SER A 23 -2.42 -3.72 3.78
N GLY A 24 -3.31 -4.70 3.65
CA GLY A 24 -3.11 -6.02 4.22
C GLY A 24 -1.90 -6.74 3.63
N ILE A 25 -1.68 -6.58 2.33
CA ILE A 25 -0.50 -7.16 1.66
C ILE A 25 0.78 -6.50 2.20
N VAL A 26 0.79 -5.17 2.34
CA VAL A 26 1.95 -4.46 2.92
C VAL A 26 2.25 -4.96 4.32
N SER A 27 1.21 -5.06 5.15
CA SER A 27 1.35 -5.55 6.53
C SER A 27 1.91 -6.96 6.57
N ASP A 28 1.38 -7.85 5.73
CA ASP A 28 1.82 -9.24 5.69
C ASP A 28 3.26 -9.37 5.19
N ALA A 29 3.64 -8.59 4.17
CA ALA A 29 5.01 -8.59 3.67
C ALA A 29 5.99 -8.14 4.76
N ALA A 30 5.68 -7.07 5.47
CA ALA A 30 6.52 -6.58 6.55
C ALA A 30 6.62 -7.60 7.70
N PHE A 31 5.50 -8.23 8.04
CA PHE A 31 5.46 -9.26 9.07
C PHE A 31 6.34 -10.46 8.67
N ARG A 32 6.25 -10.91 7.42
CA ARG A 32 7.07 -12.02 6.91
C ARG A 32 8.55 -11.68 6.90
N ALA A 33 8.88 -10.40 6.78
CA ALA A 33 10.26 -9.92 6.85
C ALA A 33 10.80 -9.82 8.29
N GLY A 34 9.95 -10.09 9.29
CA GLY A 34 10.37 -10.14 10.69
C GLY A 34 10.10 -8.86 11.49
N PHE A 35 9.36 -7.90 10.92
CA PHE A 35 9.04 -6.67 11.63
C PHE A 35 7.81 -6.79 12.51
N ASP A 36 7.75 -5.94 13.54
CA ASP A 36 6.51 -5.69 14.28
C ASP A 36 5.64 -4.79 13.42
N VAL A 37 4.37 -5.14 13.25
CA VAL A 37 3.46 -4.45 12.34
C VAL A 37 2.15 -4.13 13.04
N LYS A 38 1.67 -2.90 12.86
CA LYS A 38 0.33 -2.49 13.28
C LYS A 38 -0.41 -1.90 12.10
N GLN A 39 -1.69 -2.15 12.03
CA GLN A 39 -2.55 -1.65 10.95
C GLN A 39 -3.82 -1.06 11.53
N SER A 40 -4.26 0.06 10.97
CA SER A 40 -5.51 0.72 11.33
C SER A 40 -6.29 1.06 10.07
N GLU A 41 -7.60 0.93 10.13
CA GLU A 41 -8.48 1.20 9.00
C GLU A 41 -9.42 2.35 9.34
N LEU A 42 -9.54 3.31 8.40
CA LEU A 42 -10.45 4.42 8.53
C LEU A 42 -11.39 4.45 7.32
N HIS A 43 -12.68 4.47 7.60
CA HIS A 43 -13.70 4.55 6.56
C HIS A 43 -14.33 5.94 6.57
N GLY A 44 -14.64 6.45 5.39
CA GLY A 44 -15.41 7.67 5.26
C GLY A 44 -16.85 7.45 5.70
N MET A 45 -17.61 8.53 5.78
CA MET A 45 -19.01 8.47 6.20
C MET A 45 -19.90 7.72 5.21
N SER A 46 -19.52 7.66 3.95
CA SER A 46 -20.25 6.91 2.91
C SER A 46 -19.89 5.45 2.97
N GLN A 47 -20.88 4.59 2.72
CA GLN A 47 -20.67 3.15 2.80
C GLN A 47 -19.97 2.60 1.56
N ARG A 48 -20.50 2.88 0.37
CA ARG A 48 -19.92 2.38 -0.87
C ARG A 48 -19.48 3.57 -1.73
N GLY A 49 -18.26 3.50 -2.26
CA GLY A 49 -17.71 4.56 -3.07
C GLY A 49 -17.19 5.75 -2.27
N GLY A 50 -17.30 5.72 -0.93
CA GLY A 50 -16.75 6.75 -0.08
C GLY A 50 -15.27 6.60 0.14
N SER A 51 -14.65 7.62 0.74
CA SER A 51 -13.22 7.62 1.06
C SER A 51 -12.87 6.51 2.04
N VAL A 52 -11.79 5.78 1.74
CA VAL A 52 -11.26 4.74 2.60
C VAL A 52 -9.76 4.97 2.72
N SER A 53 -9.23 4.85 3.94
CA SER A 53 -7.78 4.85 4.13
C SER A 53 -7.40 3.80 5.16
N SER A 54 -6.16 3.35 5.06
CA SER A 54 -5.61 2.36 5.98
C SER A 54 -4.17 2.75 6.28
N ASP A 55 -3.83 2.75 7.56
CA ASP A 55 -2.49 3.04 8.03
C ASP A 55 -1.75 1.75 8.29
N VAL A 56 -0.51 1.64 7.82
CA VAL A 56 0.38 0.53 8.12
C VAL A 56 1.65 1.09 8.74
N ARG A 57 2.02 0.58 9.88
CA ARG A 57 3.25 0.97 10.57
C ARG A 57 4.05 -0.27 10.88
N PHE A 58 5.33 -0.25 10.52
CA PHE A 58 6.19 -1.39 10.84
C PHE A 58 7.60 -0.91 11.19
N GLY A 59 8.26 -1.73 11.98
CA GLY A 59 9.59 -1.46 12.45
C GLY A 59 9.99 -2.52 13.45
N ARG A 60 11.04 -2.25 14.21
CA ARG A 60 11.49 -3.17 15.25
C ARG A 60 10.44 -3.32 16.35
N GLU A 61 9.77 -2.21 16.69
CA GLU A 61 8.75 -2.18 17.73
C GLU A 61 7.77 -1.05 17.42
N VAL A 62 6.48 -1.36 17.37
CA VAL A 62 5.42 -0.39 17.05
C VAL A 62 4.35 -0.45 18.14
N PHE A 63 4.05 0.69 18.76
CA PHE A 63 3.14 0.75 19.90
C PHE A 63 1.73 1.22 19.54
N SER A 64 1.55 1.87 18.39
CA SER A 64 0.26 2.41 17.97
C SER A 64 0.02 2.10 16.50
N PRO A 65 -1.24 1.76 16.11
CA PRO A 65 -1.53 1.43 14.70
C PRO A 65 -1.76 2.65 13.81
N MET A 66 -1.95 3.84 14.37
CA MET A 66 -2.28 5.02 13.59
C MET A 66 -1.02 5.84 13.27
N VAL A 67 -0.89 6.21 11.99
CA VAL A 67 0.16 7.13 11.57
C VAL A 67 -0.21 8.52 12.09
N PRO A 68 0.68 9.18 12.85
CA PRO A 68 0.40 10.56 13.27
C PRO A 68 0.27 11.46 12.04
N THR A 69 -0.64 12.43 12.12
CA THR A 69 -0.88 13.35 11.00
C THR A 69 0.41 14.02 10.55
N GLY A 70 0.66 13.97 9.24
CA GLY A 70 1.86 14.60 8.66
C GLY A 70 3.14 13.80 8.82
N GLU A 71 3.05 12.52 9.22
CA GLU A 71 4.23 11.69 9.44
C GLU A 71 4.30 10.45 8.55
N ALA A 72 3.43 10.33 7.54
CA ALA A 72 3.50 9.23 6.60
C ALA A 72 4.75 9.37 5.72
N ASP A 73 5.56 8.33 5.68
CA ASP A 73 6.72 8.26 4.79
C ASP A 73 6.26 8.05 3.35
N PHE A 74 5.20 7.29 3.18
CA PHE A 74 4.61 6.96 1.88
C PHE A 74 3.10 7.15 1.93
N LEU A 75 2.56 7.76 0.89
CA LEU A 75 1.13 7.87 0.68
C LEU A 75 0.82 7.23 -0.67
N VAL A 76 0.12 6.10 -0.63
CA VAL A 76 -0.28 5.35 -1.83
C VAL A 76 -1.76 5.62 -2.08
N VAL A 77 -2.10 6.22 -3.21
CA VAL A 77 -3.47 6.64 -3.51
C VAL A 77 -3.94 5.99 -4.79
N VAL A 78 -5.04 5.25 -4.72
CA VAL A 78 -5.58 4.51 -5.87
C VAL A 78 -6.46 5.40 -6.76
N ALA A 79 -7.11 6.41 -6.20
CA ALA A 79 -8.03 7.29 -6.93
C ALA A 79 -7.51 8.72 -6.99
N PRO A 80 -7.51 9.36 -8.18
CA PRO A 80 -6.97 10.72 -8.33
C PRO A 80 -7.61 11.75 -7.40
N ASP A 81 -8.91 11.66 -7.18
CA ASP A 81 -9.64 12.63 -6.34
C ASP A 81 -9.34 12.46 -4.85
N GLN A 82 -8.65 11.41 -4.46
CA GLN A 82 -8.29 11.16 -3.07
C GLN A 82 -6.89 11.65 -2.71
N ILE A 83 -6.14 12.16 -3.67
CA ILE A 83 -4.79 12.67 -3.41
C ILE A 83 -4.85 13.88 -2.48
N GLU A 84 -5.62 14.91 -2.85
CA GLU A 84 -5.70 16.13 -2.04
C GLU A 84 -6.36 15.88 -0.68
N VAL A 85 -7.33 14.96 -0.62
CA VAL A 85 -8.00 14.58 0.62
C VAL A 85 -7.02 14.04 1.66
N ASN A 86 -5.98 13.33 1.20
CA ASN A 86 -5.04 12.64 2.08
C ASN A 86 -3.65 13.27 2.13
N ARG A 87 -3.37 14.30 1.33
CA ARG A 87 -2.04 14.89 1.23
C ARG A 87 -1.48 15.36 2.58
N HIS A 88 -2.35 15.82 3.47
CA HIS A 88 -1.94 16.29 4.81
C HIS A 88 -1.31 15.19 5.67
N GLN A 89 -1.49 13.92 5.30
CA GLN A 89 -0.90 12.80 6.02
C GLN A 89 0.58 12.61 5.68
N LEU A 90 1.01 13.12 4.52
CA LEU A 90 2.36 12.88 4.03
C LEU A 90 3.35 13.82 4.72
N ARG A 91 4.45 13.28 5.24
CA ARG A 91 5.49 14.10 5.84
C ARG A 91 6.21 14.94 4.78
N THR A 92 6.90 15.98 5.22
CA THR A 92 7.80 16.76 4.35
C THR A 92 8.89 15.83 3.81
N GLY A 93 9.05 15.79 2.49
CA GLY A 93 10.01 14.88 1.86
C GLY A 93 9.52 13.45 1.69
N GLY A 94 8.29 13.16 2.10
CA GLY A 94 7.68 11.86 1.89
C GLY A 94 7.37 11.60 0.42
N VAL A 95 7.05 10.35 0.09
CA VAL A 95 6.81 9.92 -1.29
C VAL A 95 5.31 9.71 -1.53
N LEU A 96 4.78 10.37 -2.55
CA LEU A 96 3.41 10.15 -3.02
C LEU A 96 3.45 9.18 -4.20
N ILE A 97 2.68 8.10 -4.09
CA ILE A 97 2.51 7.13 -5.18
C ILE A 97 1.04 7.18 -5.58
N GLY A 98 0.75 7.86 -6.68
CA GLY A 98 -0.60 8.05 -7.17
C GLY A 98 -0.93 7.19 -8.38
N PRO A 99 -2.15 7.35 -8.93
CA PRO A 99 -2.60 6.52 -10.06
C PRO A 99 -1.77 6.67 -11.33
N ASP A 100 -1.07 7.78 -11.51
CA ASP A 100 -0.21 8.02 -12.66
C ASP A 100 1.13 7.27 -12.59
N ALA A 101 1.41 6.62 -11.47
CA ALA A 101 2.65 5.86 -11.30
C ALA A 101 2.72 4.60 -12.15
N VAL A 102 1.57 4.09 -12.59
CA VAL A 102 1.47 2.87 -13.42
C VAL A 102 0.49 3.11 -14.56
N ASP A 103 0.85 2.67 -15.76
CA ASP A 103 -0.06 2.68 -16.89
C ASP A 103 -1.03 1.50 -16.78
N GLY A 104 -2.26 1.78 -16.33
CA GLY A 104 -3.27 0.76 -16.14
C GLY A 104 -3.66 0.01 -17.40
N LYS A 105 -3.38 0.57 -18.58
CA LYS A 105 -3.66 -0.09 -19.87
C LYS A 105 -2.80 -1.33 -20.06
N LYS A 106 -1.67 -1.42 -19.39
CA LYS A 106 -0.75 -2.56 -19.46
C LYS A 106 -1.18 -3.73 -18.59
N LEU A 107 -2.19 -3.53 -17.75
CA LEU A 107 -2.67 -4.59 -16.87
C LEU A 107 -3.63 -5.53 -17.59
N THR A 108 -3.41 -6.84 -17.44
CA THR A 108 -4.32 -7.86 -17.92
C THR A 108 -5.67 -7.77 -17.22
N ASN A 109 -5.63 -7.54 -15.90
CA ASN A 109 -6.83 -7.36 -15.09
C ASN A 109 -6.79 -5.98 -14.43
N LYS A 110 -7.73 -5.10 -14.81
CA LYS A 110 -7.80 -3.74 -14.27
C LYS A 110 -8.02 -3.71 -12.75
N LYS A 111 -8.61 -4.76 -12.20
CA LYS A 111 -8.84 -4.87 -10.76
C LYS A 111 -7.55 -5.05 -9.97
N SER A 112 -6.43 -5.34 -10.64
CA SER A 112 -5.12 -5.50 -10.01
C SER A 112 -4.35 -4.19 -9.90
N PHE A 113 -4.96 -3.05 -10.21
CA PHE A 113 -4.28 -1.75 -10.19
C PHE A 113 -3.70 -1.42 -8.81
N ASN A 114 -4.44 -1.74 -7.74
CA ASN A 114 -3.95 -1.53 -6.38
C ASN A 114 -2.64 -2.29 -6.11
N VAL A 115 -2.55 -3.53 -6.61
CA VAL A 115 -1.33 -4.34 -6.44
C VAL A 115 -0.18 -3.79 -7.29
N ALA A 116 -0.48 -3.23 -8.47
CA ALA A 116 0.53 -2.56 -9.29
C ALA A 116 1.17 -1.39 -8.53
N LEU A 117 0.37 -0.60 -7.81
CA LEU A 117 0.89 0.50 -6.99
C LEU A 117 1.77 -0.02 -5.85
N LEU A 118 1.47 -1.19 -5.30
CA LEU A 118 2.34 -1.82 -4.31
C LEU A 118 3.69 -2.21 -4.91
N GLY A 119 3.70 -2.58 -6.19
CA GLY A 119 4.95 -2.82 -6.90
C GLY A 119 5.83 -1.58 -6.92
N VAL A 120 5.23 -0.42 -7.16
CA VAL A 120 5.93 0.86 -7.10
C VAL A 120 6.46 1.13 -5.70
N LEU A 121 5.60 0.95 -4.69
CA LEU A 121 5.97 1.12 -3.28
C LEU A 121 7.14 0.23 -2.90
N SER A 122 7.14 -1.01 -3.37
CA SER A 122 8.16 -2.00 -3.02
C SER A 122 9.58 -1.58 -3.41
N ARG A 123 9.71 -0.72 -4.41
CA ARG A 123 11.02 -0.21 -4.82
C ARG A 123 11.64 0.72 -3.78
N HIS A 124 10.82 1.30 -2.93
CA HIS A 124 11.25 2.25 -1.90
C HIS A 124 11.50 1.59 -0.55
N LEU A 125 11.10 0.34 -0.39
CA LEU A 125 11.18 -0.37 0.89
C LEU A 125 12.23 -1.47 0.83
N ASP A 126 12.98 -1.61 1.92
CA ASP A 126 13.99 -2.66 2.04
C ASP A 126 13.34 -3.96 2.54
N LEU A 127 12.46 -4.51 1.72
CA LEU A 127 11.82 -5.80 1.94
C LEU A 127 12.12 -6.69 0.74
N ALA A 128 12.53 -7.93 0.99
CA ALA A 128 12.84 -8.87 -0.08
C ALA A 128 11.62 -9.10 -0.97
N GLU A 129 11.85 -9.23 -2.28
CA GLU A 129 10.77 -9.50 -3.23
C GLU A 129 9.96 -10.74 -2.83
N THR A 130 10.63 -11.76 -2.30
CA THR A 130 9.97 -13.01 -1.91
C THR A 130 8.86 -12.81 -0.89
N VAL A 131 9.03 -11.93 0.10
CA VAL A 131 7.98 -11.69 1.10
C VAL A 131 6.77 -11.01 0.47
N TRP A 132 6.98 -10.14 -0.52
CA TRP A 132 5.90 -9.53 -1.27
C TRP A 132 5.11 -10.56 -2.06
N LEU A 133 5.81 -11.44 -2.78
CA LEU A 133 5.16 -12.47 -3.59
C LEU A 133 4.36 -13.44 -2.73
N GLU A 134 4.89 -13.82 -1.57
CA GLU A 134 4.18 -14.68 -0.64
C GLU A 134 2.93 -13.99 -0.08
N ALA A 135 3.05 -12.71 0.27
CA ALA A 135 1.92 -11.94 0.80
C ALA A 135 0.80 -11.80 -0.25
N ILE A 136 1.17 -11.57 -1.51
CA ILE A 136 0.20 -11.48 -2.61
C ILE A 136 -0.51 -12.82 -2.79
N ARG A 137 0.22 -13.92 -2.83
CA ARG A 137 -0.39 -15.24 -2.96
C ARG A 137 -1.34 -15.55 -1.80
N ALA A 138 -0.96 -15.17 -0.59
CA ALA A 138 -1.82 -15.38 0.58
C ALA A 138 -3.09 -14.53 0.55
N ALA A 139 -3.06 -13.37 -0.10
CA ALA A 139 -4.17 -12.43 -0.13
C ALA A 139 -5.27 -12.78 -1.13
N PHE A 140 -4.96 -13.62 -2.13
CA PHE A 140 -5.88 -13.93 -3.24
C PHE A 140 -6.02 -15.43 -3.45
N PRO A 141 -7.19 -15.89 -3.96
CA PRO A 141 -7.32 -17.27 -4.39
C PRO A 141 -6.41 -17.55 -5.58
N GLU A 142 -6.05 -18.81 -5.77
CA GLU A 142 -5.08 -19.24 -6.78
C GLU A 142 -5.38 -18.70 -8.19
N LYS A 143 -6.65 -18.66 -8.57
CA LYS A 143 -7.06 -18.20 -9.90
C LYS A 143 -6.70 -16.74 -10.18
N LEU A 144 -6.44 -15.95 -9.12
CA LEU A 144 -6.08 -14.53 -9.25
C LEU A 144 -4.58 -14.28 -9.07
N HIS A 145 -3.79 -15.30 -8.80
CA HIS A 145 -2.35 -15.13 -8.55
C HIS A 145 -1.63 -14.54 -9.76
N ALA A 146 -1.84 -15.12 -10.94
CA ALA A 146 -1.12 -14.69 -12.13
C ALA A 146 -1.33 -13.19 -12.43
N ALA A 147 -2.58 -12.73 -12.40
CA ALA A 147 -2.91 -11.33 -12.69
C ALA A 147 -2.29 -10.38 -11.66
N ASN A 148 -2.34 -10.76 -10.38
CA ASN A 148 -1.81 -9.89 -9.33
C ASN A 148 -0.29 -9.90 -9.27
N LEU A 149 0.36 -11.04 -9.52
CA LEU A 149 1.82 -11.09 -9.61
C LEU A 149 2.33 -10.30 -10.81
N GLU A 150 1.62 -10.36 -11.94
CA GLU A 150 1.95 -9.57 -13.12
C GLU A 150 1.83 -8.07 -12.81
N ALA A 151 0.76 -7.66 -12.13
CA ALA A 151 0.54 -6.27 -11.75
C ALA A 151 1.67 -5.77 -10.84
N PHE A 152 2.03 -6.56 -9.84
CA PHE A 152 3.12 -6.22 -8.93
C PHE A 152 4.44 -6.05 -9.70
N ALA A 153 4.75 -6.98 -10.60
CA ALA A 153 5.95 -6.92 -11.42
C ALA A 153 5.98 -5.66 -12.30
N LEU A 154 4.83 -5.28 -12.86
CA LEU A 154 4.73 -4.06 -13.68
C LEU A 154 5.10 -2.83 -12.87
N GLY A 155 4.54 -2.68 -11.66
CA GLY A 155 4.85 -1.56 -10.78
C GLY A 155 6.30 -1.57 -10.33
N ARG A 156 6.83 -2.74 -10.02
CA ARG A 156 8.20 -2.88 -9.55
C ARG A 156 9.22 -2.57 -10.63
N LYS A 157 8.88 -2.77 -11.90
CA LYS A 157 9.77 -2.44 -13.02
C LYS A 157 10.06 -0.96 -13.17
N GLY A 158 9.17 -0.10 -12.72
CA GLY A 158 9.37 1.33 -12.79
C GLY A 158 8.97 1.95 -14.13
N VAL A 159 7.98 1.40 -14.77
CA VAL A 159 7.48 1.92 -16.05
C VAL A 159 6.12 2.54 -15.90
#